data_e59abff5a6c2287148a3864c92249982
#
_entry.id   e59abff5a6c2287148a3864c92249982
#
_cell.length_a   1.000
_cell.length_b   1.000
_cell.length_c   1.000
_cell.angle_alpha   90.00
_cell.angle_beta   90.00
_cell.angle_gamma   90.00
#
_symmetry.space_group_name_H-M   'P 1'
#
loop_
_entity.id
_entity.type
_entity.pdbx_description
1 polymer ?
#
loop_
_entity_poly.entity_id
_entity_poly.type
_entity_poly.pdbx_seq_one_letter_code
_entity_poly.pdbx_strand_id
1 'polypeptide(L)'
;MNFGILGAGKIASVMAETINLMIENGHNDLKLYAVGARDLKRSLDFAKKYNIEKAYGSYADLVSDPALDLVYVATPHNFHYAHAHLCLEHHKAVLLEKAFTVNAKEAVDLIEFAKKQKTLITEAIWTRYQPMRKLINDELSQGSIGIPQMLTANLSYPMAKKERLIKPELAGGALLDVGIYTLNFAEMIFGRPDRAEGISINNALGCDMNDSITLTYNDTGRMAVLCSSALVSSDRFGFIHGSKGFMQVDNINNPQGYKIFNKEFELVKEVKCPKQLTGYEYEVIECIECMKKGLLECPSMPHEETIHMMQLMDTLRAQFGVKYPFE
;
A
#
# COMPACT_ATOMS: atom_id res chain seq x y z
N MET A 1 21.41 6.13 -8.46
CA MET A 1 20.71 5.98 -7.17
C MET A 1 20.88 4.57 -6.67
N ASN A 2 21.35 4.39 -5.48
CA ASN A 2 21.58 3.08 -4.85
C ASN A 2 20.34 2.70 -4.00
N PHE A 3 19.63 1.70 -4.46
CA PHE A 3 18.42 1.18 -3.81
C PHE A 3 18.77 0.02 -2.88
N GLY A 4 18.31 0.08 -1.64
CA GLY A 4 18.47 -0.98 -0.66
C GLY A 4 17.16 -1.61 -0.23
N ILE A 5 17.22 -2.85 0.19
CA ILE A 5 16.07 -3.59 0.71
C ILE A 5 16.33 -4.01 2.16
N LEU A 6 15.49 -3.56 3.07
CA LEU A 6 15.50 -3.94 4.47
C LEU A 6 14.47 -5.04 4.70
N GLY A 7 14.96 -6.27 4.85
CA GLY A 7 14.15 -7.49 4.90
C GLY A 7 14.31 -8.34 3.65
N ALA A 8 14.34 -9.67 3.78
CA ALA A 8 14.52 -10.62 2.68
C ALA A 8 13.31 -11.58 2.60
N GLY A 9 12.09 -11.00 2.58
CA GLY A 9 10.83 -11.71 2.51
C GLY A 9 10.27 -11.82 1.08
N LYS A 10 9.01 -12.28 0.98
CA LYS A 10 8.33 -12.45 -0.31
C LYS A 10 8.15 -11.13 -1.05
N ILE A 11 7.70 -10.07 -0.37
CA ILE A 11 7.51 -8.77 -1.00
C ILE A 11 8.84 -8.11 -1.39
N ALA A 12 9.89 -8.31 -0.58
CA ALA A 12 11.25 -7.93 -0.93
C ALA A 12 11.73 -8.59 -2.24
N SER A 13 11.34 -9.87 -2.48
CA SER A 13 11.63 -10.57 -3.73
C SER A 13 10.93 -9.92 -4.92
N VAL A 14 9.67 -9.54 -4.77
CA VAL A 14 8.92 -8.84 -5.83
C VAL A 14 9.55 -7.49 -6.15
N MET A 15 9.94 -6.71 -5.13
CA MET A 15 10.61 -5.43 -5.34
C MET A 15 11.99 -5.60 -5.99
N ALA A 16 12.77 -6.61 -5.59
CA ALA A 16 14.07 -6.89 -6.23
C ALA A 16 13.92 -7.23 -7.71
N GLU A 17 12.92 -8.05 -8.07
CA GLU A 17 12.56 -8.35 -9.46
C GLU A 17 12.13 -7.08 -10.21
N THR A 18 11.30 -6.23 -9.59
CA THR A 18 10.87 -4.95 -10.16
C THR A 18 12.06 -4.05 -10.49
N ILE A 19 12.98 -3.85 -9.54
CA ILE A 19 14.16 -3.01 -9.76
C ILE A 19 15.04 -3.56 -10.89
N ASN A 20 15.26 -4.87 -10.94
CA ASN A 20 16.03 -5.48 -12.03
C ASN A 20 15.34 -5.27 -13.40
N LEU A 21 14.03 -5.46 -13.47
CA LEU A 21 13.26 -5.17 -14.70
C LEU A 21 13.32 -3.68 -15.07
N MET A 22 13.29 -2.76 -14.11
CA MET A 22 13.45 -1.33 -14.39
C MET A 22 14.82 -1.04 -15.00
N ILE A 23 15.89 -1.60 -14.46
CA ILE A 23 17.26 -1.44 -15.00
C ILE A 23 17.33 -2.00 -16.41
N GLU A 24 16.82 -3.19 -16.67
CA GLU A 24 16.75 -3.82 -17.99
C GLU A 24 15.94 -2.99 -19.02
N ASN A 25 14.96 -2.20 -18.54
CA ASN A 25 14.14 -1.32 -19.37
C ASN A 25 14.63 0.14 -19.41
N GLY A 26 15.89 0.39 -19.06
CA GLY A 26 16.57 1.66 -19.32
C GLY A 26 16.68 2.64 -18.14
N HIS A 27 16.29 2.25 -16.91
CA HIS A 27 16.55 3.04 -15.71
C HIS A 27 18.00 2.87 -15.25
N ASN A 28 18.98 3.27 -16.06
CA ASN A 28 20.40 3.04 -15.86
C ASN A 28 21.01 3.84 -14.68
N ASP A 29 20.32 4.83 -14.17
CA ASP A 29 20.67 5.61 -12.98
C ASP A 29 20.23 4.93 -11.66
N LEU A 30 19.51 3.82 -11.75
CA LEU A 30 19.05 2.99 -10.63
C LEU A 30 19.95 1.75 -10.48
N LYS A 31 20.26 1.38 -9.25
CA LYS A 31 21.04 0.19 -8.92
C LYS A 31 20.39 -0.54 -7.75
N LEU A 32 20.13 -1.81 -7.89
CA LEU A 32 19.78 -2.69 -6.78
C LEU A 32 21.07 -2.99 -5.99
N TYR A 33 21.33 -2.17 -4.97
CA TYR A 33 22.65 -2.03 -4.40
C TYR A 33 22.91 -2.90 -3.18
N ALA A 34 21.95 -2.93 -2.24
CA ALA A 34 22.16 -3.60 -0.97
C ALA A 34 20.90 -4.32 -0.45
N VAL A 35 21.12 -5.36 0.35
CA VAL A 35 20.08 -6.01 1.13
C VAL A 35 20.54 -6.25 2.56
N GLY A 36 19.66 -6.02 3.53
CA GLY A 36 19.87 -6.36 4.94
C GLY A 36 18.84 -7.32 5.46
N ALA A 37 19.25 -8.30 6.25
CA ALA A 37 18.37 -9.18 7.01
C ALA A 37 18.94 -9.43 8.41
N ARG A 38 18.17 -10.07 9.29
CA ARG A 38 18.58 -10.40 10.68
C ARG A 38 19.71 -11.46 10.75
N ASP A 39 20.06 -12.03 9.63
CA ASP A 39 21.03 -13.11 9.47
C ASP A 39 21.75 -12.91 8.14
N LEU A 40 23.09 -12.88 8.21
CA LEU A 40 23.97 -12.63 7.07
C LEU A 40 23.80 -13.69 5.96
N LYS A 41 23.62 -14.96 6.33
CA LYS A 41 23.44 -16.03 5.34
C LYS A 41 22.17 -15.76 4.48
N ARG A 42 21.08 -15.35 5.13
CA ARG A 42 19.84 -15.01 4.43
C ARG A 42 20.02 -13.83 3.48
N SER A 43 20.79 -12.80 3.90
CA SER A 43 21.11 -11.66 3.03
C SER A 43 21.99 -12.08 1.85
N LEU A 44 22.98 -12.91 2.08
CA LEU A 44 23.86 -13.42 1.02
C LEU A 44 23.10 -14.29 0.00
N ASP A 45 22.24 -15.19 0.47
CA ASP A 45 21.39 -16.03 -0.40
C ASP A 45 20.45 -15.16 -1.25
N PHE A 46 19.85 -14.13 -0.65
CA PHE A 46 18.99 -13.18 -1.34
C PHE A 46 19.77 -12.33 -2.34
N ALA A 47 20.92 -11.80 -1.94
CA ALA A 47 21.80 -11.01 -2.80
C ALA A 47 22.28 -11.79 -4.02
N LYS A 48 22.69 -13.04 -3.82
CA LYS A 48 23.07 -13.94 -4.92
C LYS A 48 21.93 -14.18 -5.90
N LYS A 49 20.70 -14.38 -5.38
CA LYS A 49 19.51 -14.64 -6.22
C LYS A 49 19.15 -13.48 -7.12
N TYR A 50 19.26 -12.25 -6.63
CA TYR A 50 18.81 -11.03 -7.32
C TYR A 50 19.96 -10.15 -7.84
N ASN A 51 21.20 -10.65 -7.81
CA ASN A 51 22.39 -9.95 -8.25
C ASN A 51 22.59 -8.60 -7.52
N ILE A 52 22.45 -8.61 -6.19
CA ILE A 52 22.64 -7.44 -5.33
C ILE A 52 24.13 -7.35 -4.94
N GLU A 53 24.69 -6.15 -5.01
CA GLU A 53 26.14 -5.96 -4.79
C GLU A 53 26.56 -6.23 -3.35
N LYS A 54 25.76 -5.79 -2.36
CA LYS A 54 26.12 -5.88 -0.94
C LYS A 54 25.04 -6.59 -0.13
N ALA A 55 25.47 -7.39 0.84
CA ALA A 55 24.64 -8.10 1.79
C ALA A 55 25.07 -7.82 3.22
N TYR A 56 24.12 -7.43 4.09
CA TYR A 56 24.35 -7.10 5.49
C TYR A 56 23.63 -8.05 6.42
N GLY A 57 24.31 -8.48 7.50
CA GLY A 57 23.76 -9.39 8.52
C GLY A 57 22.91 -8.68 9.57
N SER A 58 22.85 -7.35 9.54
CA SER A 58 21.99 -6.56 10.40
C SER A 58 21.38 -5.38 9.64
N TYR A 59 20.28 -4.83 10.14
CA TYR A 59 19.68 -3.64 9.57
C TYR A 59 20.50 -2.38 9.87
N ALA A 60 21.16 -2.33 11.02
CA ALA A 60 22.05 -1.23 11.40
C ALA A 60 23.24 -1.12 10.45
N ASP A 61 23.88 -2.24 10.08
CA ASP A 61 24.98 -2.24 9.11
C ASP A 61 24.52 -1.78 7.73
N LEU A 62 23.30 -2.22 7.29
CA LEU A 62 22.73 -1.79 6.02
C LEU A 62 22.59 -0.26 5.95
N VAL A 63 21.92 0.35 6.95
CA VAL A 63 21.63 1.79 6.92
C VAL A 63 22.86 2.64 7.18
N SER A 64 23.91 2.08 7.79
CA SER A 64 25.19 2.74 8.00
C SER A 64 26.03 2.87 6.73
N ASP A 65 25.67 2.18 5.63
CA ASP A 65 26.38 2.34 4.37
C ASP A 65 26.13 3.75 3.78
N PRO A 66 27.19 4.59 3.66
CA PRO A 66 27.02 5.97 3.17
C PRO A 66 26.58 6.05 1.71
N ALA A 67 26.81 5.01 0.93
CA ALA A 67 26.45 4.98 -0.49
C ALA A 67 24.97 4.64 -0.73
N LEU A 68 24.23 4.23 0.29
CA LEU A 68 22.82 3.87 0.18
C LEU A 68 21.94 5.14 0.16
N ASP A 69 21.05 5.26 -0.82
CA ASP A 69 20.21 6.44 -1.03
C ASP A 69 18.76 6.24 -0.54
N LEU A 70 18.09 5.18 -1.04
CA LEU A 70 16.68 4.88 -0.78
C LEU A 70 16.56 3.45 -0.26
N VAL A 71 15.82 3.28 0.84
CA VAL A 71 15.58 1.98 1.49
C VAL A 71 14.10 1.59 1.37
N TYR A 72 13.85 0.45 0.76
CA TYR A 72 12.56 -0.21 0.81
C TYR A 72 12.46 -1.07 2.08
N VAL A 73 11.57 -0.68 2.99
CA VAL A 73 11.37 -1.40 4.26
C VAL A 73 10.28 -2.45 4.07
N ALA A 74 10.67 -3.73 4.07
CA ALA A 74 9.86 -4.89 3.70
C ALA A 74 9.73 -5.91 4.84
N THR A 75 9.58 -5.43 6.06
CA THR A 75 9.43 -6.25 7.28
C THR A 75 7.94 -6.45 7.64
N PRO A 76 7.60 -7.30 8.63
CA PRO A 76 6.23 -7.35 9.15
C PRO A 76 5.78 -6.03 9.79
N HIS A 77 4.47 -5.76 9.78
CA HIS A 77 3.86 -4.48 10.20
C HIS A 77 4.34 -3.98 11.56
N ASN A 78 4.43 -4.86 12.56
CA ASN A 78 4.88 -4.52 13.91
C ASN A 78 6.33 -3.99 14.00
N PHE A 79 7.11 -4.11 12.93
CA PHE A 79 8.49 -3.61 12.87
C PHE A 79 8.63 -2.38 11.97
N HIS A 80 7.60 -1.97 11.27
CA HIS A 80 7.68 -0.88 10.30
C HIS A 80 8.18 0.42 10.93
N TYR A 81 7.56 0.83 12.06
CA TYR A 81 7.96 2.03 12.77
C TYR A 81 9.45 2.01 13.13
N ALA A 82 9.91 0.98 13.85
CA ALA A 82 11.29 0.91 14.33
C ALA A 82 12.32 0.87 13.18
N HIS A 83 12.01 0.14 12.09
CA HIS A 83 12.94 0.01 10.98
C HIS A 83 12.96 1.25 10.07
N ALA A 84 11.83 1.90 9.87
CA ALA A 84 11.79 3.17 9.16
C ALA A 84 12.47 4.28 9.96
N HIS A 85 12.24 4.34 11.28
CA HIS A 85 12.92 5.27 12.17
C HIS A 85 14.44 5.10 12.11
N LEU A 86 14.95 3.86 12.15
CA LEU A 86 16.36 3.56 12.00
C LEU A 86 16.92 4.07 10.65
N CYS A 87 16.19 3.91 9.55
CA CYS A 87 16.59 4.45 8.25
C CYS A 87 16.70 5.98 8.28
N LEU A 88 15.70 6.65 8.86
CA LEU A 88 15.65 8.12 8.96
C LEU A 88 16.75 8.67 9.87
N GLU A 89 17.11 7.99 10.97
CA GLU A 89 18.26 8.36 11.82
C GLU A 89 19.58 8.41 11.04
N HIS A 90 19.69 7.53 10.05
CA HIS A 90 20.85 7.48 9.13
C HIS A 90 20.65 8.31 7.86
N HIS A 91 19.65 9.21 7.83
CA HIS A 91 19.32 10.08 6.69
C HIS A 91 19.09 9.31 5.38
N LYS A 92 18.56 8.08 5.46
CA LYS A 92 18.16 7.30 4.29
C LYS A 92 16.70 7.58 3.94
N ALA A 93 16.42 7.91 2.67
CA ALA A 93 15.06 8.00 2.19
C ALA A 93 14.35 6.64 2.33
N VAL A 94 13.04 6.66 2.59
CA VAL A 94 12.29 5.45 2.94
C VAL A 94 11.05 5.29 2.06
N LEU A 95 10.97 4.14 1.40
CA LEU A 95 9.74 3.60 0.85
C LEU A 95 9.28 2.48 1.79
N LEU A 96 8.25 2.76 2.60
CA LEU A 96 7.79 1.87 3.68
C LEU A 96 6.59 1.04 3.24
N GLU A 97 6.69 -0.28 3.34
CA GLU A 97 5.56 -1.16 3.04
C GLU A 97 4.29 -0.78 3.82
N LYS A 98 3.16 -1.05 3.18
CA LYS A 98 1.84 -0.89 3.79
C LYS A 98 1.55 -2.07 4.78
N ALA A 99 0.68 -1.94 5.78
CA ALA A 99 0.23 -0.67 6.33
C ALA A 99 1.42 0.10 6.91
N PHE A 100 1.42 1.42 6.78
CA PHE A 100 2.56 2.28 7.12
C PHE A 100 3.13 1.99 8.50
N THR A 101 2.27 1.93 9.51
CA THR A 101 2.57 1.57 10.89
C THR A 101 1.45 0.68 11.45
N VAL A 102 1.46 0.38 12.71
CA VAL A 102 0.39 -0.40 13.36
C VAL A 102 -0.77 0.48 13.84
N ASN A 103 -0.54 1.77 14.04
CA ASN A 103 -1.55 2.76 14.43
C ASN A 103 -1.18 4.18 13.97
N ALA A 104 -2.14 5.09 14.04
CA ALA A 104 -1.96 6.49 13.62
C ALA A 104 -0.94 7.27 14.47
N LYS A 105 -0.80 6.92 15.76
CA LYS A 105 0.17 7.58 16.65
C LYS A 105 1.60 7.36 16.16
N GLU A 106 1.94 6.13 15.81
CA GLU A 106 3.24 5.80 15.24
C GLU A 106 3.45 6.49 13.89
N ALA A 107 2.40 6.55 13.05
CA ALA A 107 2.48 7.22 11.75
C ALA A 107 2.78 8.72 11.89
N VAL A 108 2.08 9.40 12.79
CA VAL A 108 2.32 10.84 13.07
C VAL A 108 3.74 11.06 13.55
N ASP A 109 4.20 10.29 14.55
CA ASP A 109 5.53 10.43 15.13
C ASP A 109 6.63 10.20 14.07
N LEU A 110 6.50 9.15 13.28
CA LEU A 110 7.46 8.79 12.22
C LEU A 110 7.54 9.87 11.12
N ILE A 111 6.40 10.41 10.70
CA ILE A 111 6.32 11.49 9.71
C ILE A 111 6.92 12.78 10.24
N GLU A 112 6.63 13.14 11.50
CA GLU A 112 7.23 14.31 12.13
C GLU A 112 8.75 14.15 12.28
N PHE A 113 9.22 12.95 12.62
CA PHE A 113 10.65 12.64 12.68
C PHE A 113 11.30 12.79 11.30
N ALA A 114 10.70 12.25 10.24
CA ALA A 114 11.19 12.38 8.87
C ALA A 114 11.31 13.86 8.44
N LYS A 115 10.32 14.69 8.79
CA LYS A 115 10.35 16.15 8.54
C LYS A 115 11.51 16.84 9.28
N LYS A 116 11.76 16.47 10.54
CA LYS A 116 12.91 16.98 11.33
C LYS A 116 14.25 16.57 10.70
N GLN A 117 14.35 15.35 10.20
CA GLN A 117 15.54 14.84 9.50
C GLN A 117 15.65 15.36 8.05
N LYS A 118 14.65 16.06 7.54
CA LYS A 118 14.54 16.54 6.15
C LYS A 118 14.76 15.39 5.15
N THR A 119 14.21 14.24 5.44
CA THR A 119 14.39 13.00 4.68
C THR A 119 13.03 12.51 4.16
N LEU A 120 13.00 12.09 2.88
CA LEU A 120 11.80 11.53 2.26
C LEU A 120 11.36 10.26 2.99
N ILE A 121 10.06 10.18 3.29
CA ILE A 121 9.38 8.94 3.64
C ILE A 121 8.02 8.90 2.94
N THR A 122 7.64 7.74 2.42
CA THR A 122 6.31 7.53 1.83
C THR A 122 5.85 6.10 2.03
N GLU A 123 4.53 5.90 2.02
CA GLU A 123 3.91 4.58 2.13
C GLU A 123 3.85 3.90 0.77
N ALA A 124 4.29 2.63 0.71
CA ALA A 124 4.24 1.78 -0.48
C ALA A 124 2.84 1.16 -0.68
N ILE A 125 1.81 1.99 -0.72
CA ILE A 125 0.47 1.57 -1.15
C ILE A 125 0.38 1.69 -2.68
N TRP A 126 1.01 0.78 -3.37
CA TRP A 126 1.32 0.80 -4.80
C TRP A 126 0.17 1.19 -5.73
N THR A 127 -1.08 0.85 -5.37
CA THR A 127 -2.29 1.18 -6.13
C THR A 127 -2.49 2.69 -6.32
N ARG A 128 -1.99 3.51 -5.40
CA ARG A 128 -2.10 4.98 -5.50
C ARG A 128 -1.15 5.58 -6.54
N TYR A 129 -0.06 4.89 -6.84
CA TYR A 129 0.96 5.34 -7.81
C TYR A 129 0.67 4.87 -9.23
N GLN A 130 -0.20 3.89 -9.42
CA GLN A 130 -0.49 3.29 -10.72
C GLN A 130 -1.25 4.24 -11.66
N PRO A 131 -0.95 4.21 -12.98
CA PRO A 131 -1.60 5.09 -13.96
C PRO A 131 -3.11 4.85 -14.06
N MET A 132 -3.59 3.67 -13.71
CA MET A 132 -5.03 3.36 -13.69
C MET A 132 -5.83 4.25 -12.74
N ARG A 133 -5.24 4.69 -11.60
CA ARG A 133 -5.87 5.67 -10.70
C ARG A 133 -6.25 6.95 -11.46
N LYS A 134 -5.30 7.49 -12.20
CA LYS A 134 -5.54 8.71 -12.98
C LYS A 134 -6.58 8.48 -14.08
N LEU A 135 -6.49 7.37 -14.81
CA LEU A 135 -7.44 7.04 -15.87
C LEU A 135 -8.87 6.88 -15.36
N ILE A 136 -9.07 6.23 -14.19
CA ILE A 136 -10.37 6.10 -13.54
C ILE A 136 -10.90 7.48 -13.14
N ASN A 137 -10.09 8.31 -12.48
CA ASN A 137 -10.50 9.63 -12.02
C ASN A 137 -10.81 10.59 -13.19
N ASP A 138 -10.01 10.57 -14.24
CA ASP A 138 -10.24 11.36 -15.47
C ASP A 138 -11.58 10.96 -16.12
N GLU A 139 -11.88 9.66 -16.19
CA GLU A 139 -13.13 9.15 -16.74
C GLU A 139 -14.35 9.55 -15.92
N LEU A 140 -14.25 9.46 -14.59
CA LEU A 140 -15.32 9.89 -13.68
C LEU A 140 -15.56 11.41 -13.77
N SER A 141 -14.50 12.20 -13.89
CA SER A 141 -14.58 13.67 -14.02
C SER A 141 -15.23 14.11 -15.34
N GLN A 142 -15.12 13.31 -16.40
CA GLN A 142 -15.81 13.51 -17.68
C GLN A 142 -17.32 13.18 -17.61
N GLY A 143 -17.78 12.61 -16.48
CA GLY A 143 -19.19 12.31 -16.27
C GLY A 143 -19.71 11.08 -17.03
N SER A 144 -18.84 10.14 -17.37
CA SER A 144 -19.18 8.94 -18.16
C SER A 144 -20.25 8.08 -17.50
N ILE A 145 -20.31 8.05 -16.16
CA ILE A 145 -21.37 7.38 -15.39
C ILE A 145 -22.35 8.37 -14.73
N GLY A 146 -22.23 9.66 -15.06
CA GLY A 146 -22.97 10.74 -14.39
C GLY A 146 -22.40 11.06 -13.02
N ILE A 147 -23.26 11.36 -12.04
CA ILE A 147 -22.83 11.66 -10.66
C ILE A 147 -22.64 10.34 -9.90
N PRO A 148 -21.43 10.00 -9.44
CA PRO A 148 -21.19 8.82 -8.63
C PRO A 148 -21.92 8.92 -7.27
N GLN A 149 -22.62 7.86 -6.87
CA GLN A 149 -23.49 7.84 -5.67
C GLN A 149 -23.12 6.71 -4.71
N MET A 150 -22.78 5.54 -5.24
CA MET A 150 -22.46 4.35 -4.45
C MET A 150 -21.22 3.68 -5.00
N LEU A 151 -20.39 3.15 -4.11
CA LEU A 151 -19.23 2.34 -4.44
C LEU A 151 -19.31 1.01 -3.69
N THR A 152 -19.00 -0.08 -4.37
CA THR A 152 -18.76 -1.37 -3.72
C THR A 152 -17.40 -1.90 -4.13
N ALA A 153 -16.64 -2.47 -3.19
CA ALA A 153 -15.35 -3.10 -3.48
C ALA A 153 -15.07 -4.26 -2.55
N ASN A 154 -14.35 -5.24 -3.06
CA ASN A 154 -13.89 -6.35 -2.23
C ASN A 154 -12.45 -6.74 -2.59
N LEU A 155 -11.70 -7.20 -1.58
CA LEU A 155 -10.39 -7.80 -1.78
C LEU A 155 -10.16 -8.94 -0.80
N SER A 156 -9.98 -10.14 -1.31
CA SER A 156 -9.79 -11.32 -0.48
C SER A 156 -8.78 -12.29 -1.06
N TYR A 157 -7.97 -12.86 -0.16
CA TYR A 157 -6.99 -13.89 -0.49
C TYR A 157 -6.97 -15.00 0.59
N PRO A 158 -6.87 -16.29 0.24
CA PRO A 158 -6.80 -17.38 1.21
C PRO A 158 -5.41 -17.43 1.88
N MET A 159 -5.25 -16.66 2.94
CA MET A 159 -3.98 -16.44 3.62
C MET A 159 -3.99 -16.86 5.10
N ALA A 160 -5.02 -17.54 5.58
CA ALA A 160 -5.19 -17.93 6.99
C ALA A 160 -4.05 -18.80 7.55
N LYS A 161 -3.18 -19.37 6.70
CA LYS A 161 -2.01 -20.13 7.12
C LYS A 161 -0.75 -19.29 7.34
N LYS A 162 -0.79 -17.98 7.01
CA LYS A 162 0.36 -17.10 7.18
C LYS A 162 0.43 -16.57 8.60
N GLU A 163 1.47 -16.93 9.30
CA GLU A 163 1.70 -16.57 10.70
C GLU A 163 1.50 -15.06 10.98
N ARG A 164 2.03 -14.20 10.09
CA ARG A 164 1.93 -12.73 10.21
C ARG A 164 0.49 -12.17 10.16
N LEU A 165 -0.49 -12.96 9.69
CA LEU A 165 -1.89 -12.53 9.62
C LEU A 165 -2.75 -13.04 10.77
N ILE A 166 -2.34 -14.11 11.41
CA ILE A 166 -3.14 -14.75 12.45
C ILE A 166 -2.66 -14.42 13.86
N LYS A 167 -1.50 -13.75 13.99
CA LYS A 167 -0.88 -13.42 15.29
C LYS A 167 -0.95 -11.93 15.58
N PRO A 168 -1.57 -11.53 16.71
CA PRO A 168 -1.63 -10.13 17.12
C PRO A 168 -0.24 -9.55 17.44
N GLU A 169 0.74 -10.37 17.85
CA GLU A 169 2.13 -9.94 18.09
C GLU A 169 2.85 -9.48 16.80
N LEU A 170 2.31 -9.81 15.64
CA LEU A 170 2.83 -9.40 14.34
C LEU A 170 1.95 -8.33 13.67
N ALA A 171 1.01 -7.72 14.42
CA ALA A 171 -0.01 -6.83 13.90
C ALA A 171 -0.82 -7.51 12.76
N GLY A 172 -1.28 -8.73 13.05
CA GLY A 172 -2.06 -9.54 12.09
C GLY A 172 -3.47 -8.98 11.90
N GLY A 173 -4.15 -9.49 10.90
CA GLY A 173 -5.52 -9.12 10.55
C GLY A 173 -5.70 -8.88 9.06
N ALA A 174 -6.94 -8.98 8.60
CA ALA A 174 -7.32 -8.72 7.21
C ALA A 174 -7.35 -7.21 6.92
N LEU A 175 -7.76 -6.38 7.87
CA LEU A 175 -7.87 -4.93 7.69
C LEU A 175 -6.55 -4.30 7.26
N LEU A 176 -5.47 -4.51 8.01
CA LEU A 176 -4.15 -3.94 7.71
C LEU A 176 -3.50 -4.57 6.45
N ASP A 177 -3.82 -5.83 6.13
CA ASP A 177 -3.17 -6.51 5.00
C ASP A 177 -3.91 -6.34 3.66
N VAL A 178 -5.23 -6.47 3.65
CA VAL A 178 -6.06 -6.41 2.44
C VAL A 178 -7.18 -5.37 2.50
N GLY A 179 -7.76 -5.10 3.67
CA GLY A 179 -8.79 -4.07 3.87
C GLY A 179 -8.30 -2.67 3.52
N ILE A 180 -7.05 -2.37 3.79
CA ILE A 180 -6.40 -1.10 3.42
C ILE A 180 -6.55 -0.77 1.92
N TYR A 181 -6.60 -1.75 1.04
CA TYR A 181 -6.79 -1.53 -0.41
C TYR A 181 -8.23 -1.13 -0.74
N THR A 182 -9.22 -1.75 -0.09
CA THR A 182 -10.63 -1.38 -0.31
C THR A 182 -10.91 0.02 0.22
N LEU A 183 -10.32 0.40 1.37
CA LEU A 183 -10.37 1.75 1.93
C LEU A 183 -9.71 2.76 0.99
N ASN A 184 -8.48 2.49 0.52
CA ASN A 184 -7.79 3.34 -0.44
C ASN A 184 -8.56 3.48 -1.76
N PHE A 185 -9.19 2.41 -2.26
CA PHE A 185 -10.01 2.48 -3.46
C PHE A 185 -11.19 3.43 -3.29
N ALA A 186 -11.89 3.37 -2.15
CA ALA A 186 -13.00 4.28 -1.86
C ALA A 186 -12.53 5.73 -1.74
N GLU A 187 -11.44 5.99 -1.00
CA GLU A 187 -10.92 7.35 -0.81
C GLU A 187 -10.33 7.96 -2.08
N MET A 188 -9.69 7.18 -2.93
CA MET A 188 -9.21 7.66 -4.23
C MET A 188 -10.35 8.20 -5.13
N ILE A 189 -11.60 7.79 -4.89
CA ILE A 189 -12.76 8.11 -5.73
C ILE A 189 -13.68 9.12 -5.04
N PHE A 190 -13.98 8.92 -3.76
CA PHE A 190 -14.95 9.74 -3.01
C PHE A 190 -14.30 10.72 -2.04
N GLY A 191 -12.99 10.61 -1.80
CA GLY A 191 -12.29 11.37 -0.76
C GLY A 191 -12.54 10.79 0.63
N ARG A 192 -12.25 11.58 1.67
CA ARG A 192 -12.35 11.17 3.07
C ARG A 192 -13.81 11.03 3.50
N PRO A 193 -14.19 9.92 4.13
CA PRO A 193 -15.55 9.73 4.64
C PRO A 193 -15.80 10.57 5.91
N ASP A 194 -17.07 10.95 6.13
CA ASP A 194 -17.49 11.55 7.38
C ASP A 194 -17.66 10.53 8.50
N ARG A 195 -18.01 9.29 8.13
CA ARG A 195 -18.22 8.20 9.10
C ARG A 195 -17.81 6.86 8.49
N ALA A 196 -17.20 6.02 9.33
CA ALA A 196 -16.89 4.64 9.02
C ALA A 196 -17.49 3.72 10.08
N GLU A 197 -18.19 2.69 9.63
CA GLU A 197 -18.73 1.64 10.47
C GLU A 197 -18.37 0.28 9.91
N GLY A 198 -18.02 -0.65 10.77
CA GLY A 198 -17.64 -1.98 10.35
C GLY A 198 -17.85 -3.04 11.40
N ILE A 199 -17.93 -4.27 10.93
CA ILE A 199 -17.93 -5.49 11.73
C ILE A 199 -16.89 -6.45 11.19
N SER A 200 -16.34 -7.28 12.06
CA SER A 200 -15.39 -8.33 11.67
C SER A 200 -15.72 -9.68 12.31
N ILE A 201 -15.24 -10.73 11.67
CA ILE A 201 -15.14 -12.06 12.28
C ILE A 201 -13.68 -12.29 12.61
N ASN A 202 -13.38 -12.38 13.89
CA ASN A 202 -12.03 -12.54 14.39
C ASN A 202 -11.66 -14.02 14.59
N ASN A 203 -10.36 -14.33 14.48
CA ASN A 203 -9.86 -15.64 14.86
C ASN A 203 -9.78 -15.78 16.39
N ALA A 204 -9.43 -16.97 16.88
CA ALA A 204 -9.32 -17.24 18.32
C ALA A 204 -8.23 -16.42 19.03
N LEU A 205 -7.31 -15.79 18.30
CA LEU A 205 -6.24 -14.95 18.84
C LEU A 205 -6.60 -13.46 18.80
N GLY A 206 -7.78 -13.09 18.25
CA GLY A 206 -8.27 -11.71 18.23
C GLY A 206 -7.90 -10.91 16.97
N CYS A 207 -7.31 -11.52 15.94
CA CYS A 207 -7.11 -10.86 14.65
C CYS A 207 -8.36 -10.97 13.78
N ASP A 208 -8.75 -9.89 13.13
CA ASP A 208 -9.82 -9.85 12.14
C ASP A 208 -9.46 -10.71 10.91
N MET A 209 -10.41 -11.50 10.44
CA MET A 209 -10.21 -12.40 9.30
C MET A 209 -11.18 -12.15 8.15
N ASN A 210 -12.38 -11.65 8.45
CA ASN A 210 -13.36 -11.18 7.47
C ASN A 210 -13.90 -9.84 7.96
N ASP A 211 -13.94 -8.84 7.09
CA ASP A 211 -14.41 -7.51 7.42
C ASP A 211 -15.51 -7.05 6.48
N SER A 212 -16.50 -6.36 7.01
CA SER A 212 -17.49 -5.60 6.26
C SER A 212 -17.50 -4.18 6.79
N ILE A 213 -17.31 -3.20 5.88
CA ILE A 213 -17.12 -1.79 6.23
C ILE A 213 -18.07 -0.96 5.39
N THR A 214 -18.74 0.01 6.01
CA THR A 214 -19.54 1.03 5.33
C THR A 214 -18.97 2.41 5.62
N LEU A 215 -18.69 3.17 4.56
CA LEU A 215 -18.25 4.56 4.62
C LEU A 215 -19.39 5.46 4.14
N THR A 216 -19.69 6.54 4.87
CA THR A 216 -20.72 7.52 4.48
C THR A 216 -20.12 8.91 4.29
N TYR A 217 -20.70 9.65 3.34
CA TYR A 217 -20.28 10.98 2.89
C TYR A 217 -21.52 11.88 2.93
N ASN A 218 -21.75 12.54 4.09
CA ASN A 218 -23.01 13.22 4.40
C ASN A 218 -23.32 14.38 3.45
N ASP A 219 -22.32 15.20 3.14
CA ASP A 219 -22.49 16.38 2.27
C ASP A 219 -22.92 16.04 0.85
N THR A 220 -22.54 14.85 0.38
CA THR A 220 -22.81 14.38 -0.99
C THR A 220 -23.86 13.27 -1.06
N GLY A 221 -24.27 12.71 0.08
CA GLY A 221 -25.17 11.57 0.18
C GLY A 221 -24.62 10.28 -0.40
N ARG A 222 -23.29 10.17 -0.55
CA ARG A 222 -22.60 8.98 -1.09
C ARG A 222 -22.37 7.92 -0.03
N MET A 223 -22.18 6.68 -0.50
CA MET A 223 -21.87 5.54 0.36
C MET A 223 -20.87 4.60 -0.33
N ALA A 224 -19.92 4.07 0.43
CA ALA A 224 -19.09 2.94 -0.01
C ALA A 224 -19.31 1.72 0.89
N VAL A 225 -19.47 0.53 0.28
CA VAL A 225 -19.59 -0.75 0.98
C VAL A 225 -18.43 -1.63 0.57
N LEU A 226 -17.62 -2.01 1.56
CA LEU A 226 -16.32 -2.63 1.35
C LEU A 226 -16.25 -3.96 2.11
N CYS A 227 -15.65 -4.97 1.48
CA CYS A 227 -15.42 -6.25 2.12
C CYS A 227 -13.96 -6.69 1.95
N SER A 228 -13.38 -7.27 2.99
CA SER A 228 -12.06 -7.89 2.91
C SER A 228 -12.02 -9.22 3.66
N SER A 229 -11.17 -10.16 3.20
CA SER A 229 -11.03 -11.45 3.84
C SER A 229 -9.63 -12.03 3.67
N ALA A 230 -9.12 -12.62 4.75
CA ALA A 230 -7.93 -13.46 4.74
C ALA A 230 -8.25 -14.95 4.61
N LEU A 231 -9.53 -15.35 4.53
CA LEU A 231 -9.98 -16.75 4.53
C LEU A 231 -10.29 -17.32 3.14
N VAL A 232 -10.77 -16.47 2.23
CA VAL A 232 -11.30 -16.89 0.92
C VAL A 232 -10.68 -16.10 -0.23
N SER A 233 -10.90 -16.56 -1.46
CA SER A 233 -10.64 -15.76 -2.67
C SER A 233 -11.91 -15.01 -3.05
N SER A 234 -11.76 -13.77 -3.58
CA SER A 234 -12.84 -13.01 -4.18
C SER A 234 -12.53 -12.65 -5.64
N ASP A 235 -13.50 -12.06 -6.34
CA ASP A 235 -13.31 -11.50 -7.68
C ASP A 235 -12.41 -10.26 -7.70
N ARG A 236 -12.26 -9.58 -6.55
CA ARG A 236 -11.46 -8.37 -6.35
C ARG A 236 -11.92 -7.16 -7.17
N PHE A 237 -13.18 -7.14 -7.53
CA PHE A 237 -13.76 -6.04 -8.29
C PHE A 237 -14.12 -4.85 -7.42
N GLY A 238 -14.05 -3.66 -8.06
CA GLY A 238 -14.68 -2.45 -7.58
C GLY A 238 -15.76 -1.99 -8.54
N PHE A 239 -16.90 -1.54 -8.02
CA PHE A 239 -17.98 -0.94 -8.80
C PHE A 239 -18.26 0.46 -8.32
N ILE A 240 -18.36 1.40 -9.25
CA ILE A 240 -18.71 2.80 -8.99
C ILE A 240 -20.03 3.05 -9.72
N HIS A 241 -21.12 3.20 -8.96
CA HIS A 241 -22.47 3.39 -9.49
C HIS A 241 -22.80 4.87 -9.55
N GLY A 242 -23.21 5.33 -10.71
CA GLY A 242 -23.55 6.73 -10.97
C GLY A 242 -24.94 6.91 -11.54
N SER A 243 -25.35 8.16 -11.72
CA SER A 243 -26.71 8.51 -12.19
C SER A 243 -26.99 8.16 -13.65
N LYS A 244 -25.99 7.80 -14.47
CA LYS A 244 -26.12 7.42 -15.88
C LYS A 244 -25.71 5.98 -16.19
N GLY A 245 -25.18 5.24 -15.22
CA GLY A 245 -24.66 3.90 -15.38
C GLY A 245 -23.63 3.57 -14.30
N PHE A 246 -22.74 2.64 -14.57
CA PHE A 246 -21.72 2.25 -13.60
C PHE A 246 -20.40 1.89 -14.27
N MET A 247 -19.32 2.01 -13.50
CA MET A 247 -17.99 1.55 -13.86
C MET A 247 -17.63 0.30 -13.05
N GLN A 248 -17.17 -0.74 -13.72
CA GLN A 248 -16.54 -1.92 -13.14
C GLN A 248 -15.03 -1.81 -13.28
N VAL A 249 -14.29 -1.89 -12.18
CA VAL A 249 -12.82 -1.91 -12.15
C VAL A 249 -12.35 -3.32 -11.82
N ASP A 250 -11.51 -3.88 -12.68
CA ASP A 250 -10.98 -5.22 -12.50
C ASP A 250 -9.80 -5.20 -11.52
N ASN A 251 -9.85 -6.01 -10.47
CA ASN A 251 -8.77 -6.17 -9.50
C ASN A 251 -8.30 -4.84 -8.86
N ILE A 252 -9.05 -4.32 -7.89
CA ILE A 252 -8.75 -3.03 -7.23
C ILE A 252 -7.33 -2.92 -6.64
N ASN A 253 -6.68 -4.05 -6.38
CA ASN A 253 -5.31 -4.11 -5.87
C ASN A 253 -4.25 -3.85 -6.96
N ASN A 254 -4.54 -4.22 -8.20
CA ASN A 254 -3.73 -3.92 -9.39
C ASN A 254 -4.67 -3.85 -10.60
N PRO A 255 -5.36 -2.73 -10.80
CA PRO A 255 -6.38 -2.62 -11.83
C PRO A 255 -5.84 -2.92 -13.22
N GLN A 256 -6.41 -3.94 -13.86
CA GLN A 256 -6.03 -4.37 -15.22
C GLN A 256 -6.85 -3.66 -16.29
N GLY A 257 -7.88 -2.92 -15.86
CA GLY A 257 -8.76 -2.15 -16.72
C GLY A 257 -10.06 -1.79 -16.01
N TYR A 258 -10.90 -1.08 -16.74
CA TYR A 258 -12.27 -0.82 -16.33
C TYR A 258 -13.22 -0.92 -17.51
N LYS A 259 -14.49 -1.19 -17.19
CA LYS A 259 -15.63 -1.22 -18.11
C LYS A 259 -16.68 -0.24 -17.65
N ILE A 260 -17.33 0.43 -18.58
CA ILE A 260 -18.45 1.33 -18.33
C ILE A 260 -19.71 0.74 -18.94
N PHE A 261 -20.76 0.68 -18.16
CA PHE A 261 -22.07 0.22 -18.56
C PHE A 261 -23.09 1.35 -18.40
N ASN A 262 -24.06 1.45 -19.34
CA ASN A 262 -25.19 2.37 -19.21
C ASN A 262 -26.27 1.81 -18.25
N LYS A 263 -27.41 2.50 -18.12
CA LYS A 263 -28.52 2.08 -17.27
C LYS A 263 -29.22 0.79 -17.73
N GLU A 264 -29.10 0.49 -19.00
CA GLU A 264 -29.63 -0.69 -19.67
C GLU A 264 -28.68 -1.88 -19.59
N PHE A 265 -27.55 -1.75 -18.83
CA PHE A 265 -26.49 -2.74 -18.67
C PHE A 265 -25.72 -3.07 -19.95
N GLU A 266 -25.78 -2.19 -20.94
CA GLU A 266 -25.00 -2.33 -22.18
C GLU A 266 -23.58 -1.80 -21.95
N LEU A 267 -22.56 -2.52 -22.45
CA LEU A 267 -21.16 -2.10 -22.41
C LEU A 267 -20.96 -0.90 -23.34
N VAL A 268 -20.61 0.24 -22.77
CA VAL A 268 -20.37 1.50 -23.50
C VAL A 268 -18.90 1.70 -23.81
N LYS A 269 -18.02 1.32 -22.85
CA LYS A 269 -16.58 1.54 -22.99
C LYS A 269 -15.79 0.49 -22.20
N GLU A 270 -14.65 0.08 -22.77
CA GLU A 270 -13.67 -0.75 -22.08
C GLU A 270 -12.29 -0.10 -22.24
N VAL A 271 -11.55 0.02 -21.14
CA VAL A 271 -10.18 0.55 -21.11
C VAL A 271 -9.29 -0.46 -20.41
N LYS A 272 -8.18 -0.79 -21.04
CA LYS A 272 -7.16 -1.69 -20.49
C LYS A 272 -6.05 -0.90 -19.81
N CYS A 273 -5.45 -1.51 -18.80
CA CYS A 273 -4.28 -0.97 -18.13
C CYS A 273 -3.14 -0.73 -19.17
N PRO A 274 -2.46 0.40 -19.11
CA PRO A 274 -1.21 0.59 -19.83
C PRO A 274 -0.19 -0.50 -19.50
N LYS A 275 0.71 -0.79 -20.44
CA LYS A 275 1.77 -1.78 -20.19
C LYS A 275 2.60 -1.36 -18.99
N GLN A 276 2.74 -2.27 -18.05
CA GLN A 276 3.54 -2.10 -16.83
C GLN A 276 4.55 -3.25 -16.68
N LEU A 277 5.57 -3.07 -15.87
CA LEU A 277 6.55 -4.12 -15.57
C LEU A 277 5.95 -5.10 -14.53
N THR A 278 5.65 -4.58 -13.35
CA THR A 278 5.03 -5.33 -12.25
C THR A 278 3.88 -4.56 -11.58
N GLY A 279 3.84 -3.24 -11.77
CA GLY A 279 2.97 -2.28 -11.10
C GLY A 279 3.61 -1.61 -9.87
N TYR A 280 4.71 -2.16 -9.34
CA TYR A 280 5.49 -1.58 -8.24
C TYR A 280 6.50 -0.54 -8.71
N GLU A 281 6.86 -0.52 -9.99
CA GLU A 281 7.81 0.45 -10.54
C GLU A 281 7.37 1.90 -10.36
N TYR A 282 6.07 2.18 -10.32
CA TYR A 282 5.56 3.55 -10.24
C TYR A 282 5.87 4.22 -8.91
N GLU A 283 5.79 3.51 -7.78
CA GLU A 283 6.15 4.06 -6.46
C GLU A 283 7.66 4.33 -6.36
N VAL A 284 8.49 3.49 -6.98
CA VAL A 284 9.94 3.69 -7.05
C VAL A 284 10.29 4.90 -7.91
N ILE A 285 9.67 5.02 -9.09
CA ILE A 285 9.87 6.17 -10.00
C ILE A 285 9.51 7.48 -9.29
N GLU A 286 8.35 7.53 -8.63
CA GLU A 286 7.93 8.75 -7.93
C GLU A 286 8.83 9.09 -6.75
N CYS A 287 9.31 8.10 -5.97
CA CYS A 287 10.32 8.32 -4.93
C CYS A 287 11.59 8.96 -5.51
N ILE A 288 12.11 8.42 -6.63
CA ILE A 288 13.31 8.96 -7.30
C ILE A 288 13.10 10.41 -7.72
N GLU A 289 11.96 10.72 -8.31
CA GLU A 289 11.61 12.08 -8.73
C GLU A 289 11.47 13.04 -7.55
N CYS A 290 10.83 12.61 -6.46
CA CYS A 290 10.67 13.39 -5.24
C CYS A 290 12.02 13.68 -4.58
N MET A 291 12.90 12.69 -4.50
CA MET A 291 14.26 12.88 -3.98
C MET A 291 15.08 13.88 -4.84
N LYS A 292 15.01 13.79 -6.17
CA LYS A 292 15.67 14.74 -7.08
C LYS A 292 15.15 16.19 -6.89
N LYS A 293 13.90 16.35 -6.47
CA LYS A 293 13.25 17.65 -6.20
C LYS A 293 13.40 18.11 -4.74
N GLY A 294 13.99 17.30 -3.86
CA GLY A 294 14.10 17.59 -2.43
C GLY A 294 12.78 17.58 -1.68
N LEU A 295 11.78 16.85 -2.18
CA LEU A 295 10.49 16.67 -1.52
C LEU A 295 10.61 15.64 -0.39
N LEU A 296 9.78 15.78 0.64
CA LEU A 296 9.77 14.90 1.82
C LEU A 296 8.68 13.83 1.78
N GLU A 297 7.78 13.93 0.80
CA GLU A 297 6.66 13.01 0.57
C GLU A 297 6.39 12.85 -0.93
N CYS A 298 5.66 11.81 -1.30
CA CYS A 298 5.21 11.56 -2.66
C CYS A 298 3.79 12.14 -2.86
N PRO A 299 3.52 12.93 -3.93
CA PRO A 299 2.19 13.48 -4.22
C PRO A 299 1.09 12.42 -4.37
N SER A 300 1.42 11.21 -4.82
CA SER A 300 0.45 10.11 -4.93
C SER A 300 0.00 9.56 -3.57
N MET A 301 0.85 9.70 -2.54
CA MET A 301 0.53 9.31 -1.16
C MET A 301 1.08 10.37 -0.18
N PRO A 302 0.43 11.54 -0.05
CA PRO A 302 0.85 12.58 0.88
C PRO A 302 0.80 12.08 2.33
N HIS A 303 1.64 12.63 3.19
CA HIS A 303 1.69 12.28 4.61
C HIS A 303 0.33 12.42 5.31
N GLU A 304 -0.44 13.43 4.93
CA GLU A 304 -1.79 13.65 5.47
C GLU A 304 -2.75 12.50 5.13
N GLU A 305 -2.64 11.93 3.93
CA GLU A 305 -3.44 10.77 3.52
C GLU A 305 -3.02 9.49 4.28
N THR A 306 -1.71 9.28 4.46
CA THR A 306 -1.19 8.17 5.30
C THR A 306 -1.70 8.27 6.73
N ILE A 307 -1.62 9.45 7.35
CA ILE A 307 -2.12 9.67 8.72
C ILE A 307 -3.63 9.41 8.78
N HIS A 308 -4.40 9.97 7.83
CA HIS A 308 -5.84 9.79 7.80
C HIS A 308 -6.23 8.30 7.64
N MET A 309 -5.57 7.59 6.73
CA MET A 309 -5.83 6.15 6.52
C MET A 309 -5.54 5.35 7.80
N MET A 310 -4.47 5.64 8.51
CA MET A 310 -4.16 4.98 9.77
C MET A 310 -5.20 5.33 10.87
N GLN A 311 -5.68 6.57 10.97
CA GLN A 311 -6.77 6.96 11.88
C GLN A 311 -8.08 6.24 11.58
N LEU A 312 -8.41 6.10 10.30
CA LEU A 312 -9.58 5.36 9.83
C LEU A 312 -9.49 3.88 10.21
N MET A 313 -8.33 3.25 10.00
CA MET A 313 -8.10 1.86 10.40
C MET A 313 -8.09 1.68 11.93
N ASP A 314 -7.58 2.64 12.71
CA ASP A 314 -7.67 2.60 14.18
C ASP A 314 -9.13 2.65 14.65
N THR A 315 -9.95 3.50 14.03
CA THR A 315 -11.39 3.58 14.32
C THR A 315 -12.09 2.24 14.04
N LEU A 316 -11.78 1.62 12.90
CA LEU A 316 -12.35 0.31 12.53
C LEU A 316 -11.84 -0.82 13.42
N ARG A 317 -10.53 -0.86 13.74
CA ARG A 317 -9.98 -1.86 14.69
C ARG A 317 -10.64 -1.77 16.06
N ALA A 318 -10.91 -0.56 16.54
CA ALA A 318 -11.63 -0.37 17.82
C ALA A 318 -13.04 -0.98 17.75
N GLN A 319 -13.78 -0.81 16.65
CA GLN A 319 -15.10 -1.43 16.43
C GLN A 319 -15.01 -2.96 16.34
N PHE A 320 -13.96 -3.48 15.70
CA PHE A 320 -13.69 -4.92 15.55
C PHE A 320 -13.23 -5.58 16.86
N GLY A 321 -12.87 -4.81 17.86
CA GLY A 321 -12.27 -5.30 19.09
C GLY A 321 -10.85 -5.85 18.91
N VAL A 322 -10.15 -5.49 17.83
CA VAL A 322 -8.77 -5.90 17.55
C VAL A 322 -7.81 -5.04 18.37
N LYS A 323 -6.97 -5.69 19.16
CA LYS A 323 -5.92 -5.05 19.98
C LYS A 323 -4.61 -5.79 19.80
N TYR A 324 -3.53 -5.04 19.69
CA TYR A 324 -2.20 -5.61 19.64
C TYR A 324 -1.52 -5.56 21.01
N PRO A 325 -0.72 -6.57 21.40
CA PRO A 325 -0.17 -6.69 22.77
C PRO A 325 0.91 -5.65 23.09
N PHE A 326 1.34 -4.87 22.12
CA PHE A 326 2.38 -3.85 22.27
C PHE A 326 1.83 -2.41 22.21
N GLU A 327 0.53 -2.24 22.18
CA GLU A 327 -0.18 -0.94 22.25
C GLU A 327 -0.52 -0.51 23.65
#